data_1bccc0a271353aefad5311bc86721466
#
_entry.id   1bccc0a271353aefad5311bc86721466
#
_cell.length_a   1.000
_cell.length_b   1.000
_cell.length_c   1.000
_cell.angle_alpha   90.00
_cell.angle_beta   90.00
_cell.angle_gamma   90.00
#
_symmetry.space_group_name_H-M   'P 1'
#
loop_
_entity.id
_entity.type
_entity.pdbx_description
1 polymer ?
#
loop_
_entity_poly.entity_id
_entity_poly.type
_entity_poly.pdbx_seq_one_letter_code
_entity_poly.pdbx_strand_id
1 'polypeptide(L)'
;MLENSVLPFLAFSGLEKIIVAVNDENFARARSLFDGYENVTVILGGSTRTDTVKRALERVTAEFVLIHDGARPYVSDNVIKNVLDALNDVDAAIPVIKLDDSIANVKNGYRAADREDFRRVQTPQGFRTEKLKTAYARISSSFTDDASVYLTLYDDAKHRILDA
;
A
#
# COMPACT_ATOMS: atom_id res chain seq x y z
N MET A 1 -1.32 13.16 12.00
CA MET A 1 -1.07 11.77 11.52
C MET A 1 -1.08 11.70 9.99
N LEU A 2 -2.18 12.01 9.31
CA LEU A 2 -2.27 11.93 7.83
C LEU A 2 -1.19 12.75 7.12
N GLU A 3 -0.95 13.99 7.54
CA GLU A 3 0.11 14.84 6.98
C GLU A 3 1.49 14.14 7.07
N ASN A 4 1.84 13.62 8.25
CA ASN A 4 3.12 12.93 8.44
C ASN A 4 3.24 11.65 7.60
N SER A 5 2.12 11.03 7.20
CA SER A 5 2.13 9.88 6.29
C SER A 5 2.32 10.29 4.82
N VAL A 6 2.08 11.56 4.47
CA VAL A 6 2.20 12.09 3.10
C VAL A 6 3.54 12.80 2.89
N LEU A 7 4.04 13.51 3.90
CA LEU A 7 5.28 14.32 3.80
C LEU A 7 6.50 13.56 3.26
N PRO A 8 6.81 12.31 3.67
CA PRO A 8 7.95 11.57 3.10
C PRO A 8 7.85 11.37 1.59
N PHE A 9 6.64 11.18 1.07
CA PHE A 9 6.41 11.01 -0.36
C PHE A 9 6.52 12.34 -1.13
N LEU A 10 6.14 13.47 -0.53
CA LEU A 10 6.30 14.80 -1.15
C LEU A 10 7.77 15.16 -1.36
N ALA A 11 8.64 14.70 -0.48
CA ALA A 11 10.08 14.92 -0.60
C ALA A 11 10.76 14.07 -1.69
N PHE A 12 10.07 13.05 -2.22
CA PHE A 12 10.64 12.10 -3.17
C PHE A 12 10.50 12.60 -4.61
N SER A 13 11.60 12.94 -5.26
CA SER A 13 11.65 13.56 -6.60
C SER A 13 11.13 12.67 -7.74
N GLY A 14 11.00 11.35 -7.50
CA GLY A 14 10.48 10.39 -8.49
C GLY A 14 8.98 10.16 -8.43
N LEU A 15 8.25 10.84 -7.53
CA LEU A 15 6.81 10.68 -7.36
C LEU A 15 6.07 11.88 -7.99
N GLU A 16 5.33 11.61 -9.06
CA GLU A 16 4.65 12.67 -9.83
C GLU A 16 3.36 13.14 -9.16
N LYS A 17 2.61 12.21 -8.55
CA LYS A 17 1.28 12.49 -8.00
C LYS A 17 0.98 11.68 -6.77
N ILE A 18 0.36 12.32 -5.78
CA ILE A 18 -0.14 11.69 -4.56
C ILE A 18 -1.67 11.79 -4.53
N ILE A 19 -2.34 10.66 -4.34
CA ILE A 19 -3.79 10.60 -4.18
C ILE A 19 -4.09 10.25 -2.73
N VAL A 20 -4.74 11.17 -2.02
CA VAL A 20 -5.13 10.99 -0.62
C VAL A 20 -6.62 10.67 -0.59
N ALA A 21 -6.95 9.41 -0.28
CA ALA A 21 -8.34 8.96 -0.19
C ALA A 21 -8.80 8.93 1.27
N VAL A 22 -9.88 9.64 1.57
CA VAL A 22 -10.43 9.78 2.92
C VAL A 22 -11.95 9.55 2.93
N ASN A 23 -12.51 9.28 4.11
CA ASN A 23 -13.96 9.24 4.28
C ASN A 23 -14.57 10.65 4.24
N ASP A 24 -15.90 10.72 4.16
CA ASP A 24 -16.64 11.97 4.02
C ASP A 24 -16.38 12.93 5.19
N GLU A 25 -16.33 12.43 6.43
CA GLU A 25 -16.08 13.24 7.63
C GLU A 25 -14.75 13.98 7.61
N ASN A 26 -13.74 13.38 7.00
CA ASN A 26 -12.39 13.93 6.95
C ASN A 26 -12.09 14.67 5.63
N PHE A 27 -13.00 14.66 4.67
CA PHE A 27 -12.73 15.17 3.33
C PHE A 27 -12.40 16.67 3.30
N ALA A 28 -13.24 17.50 3.92
CA ALA A 28 -13.03 18.94 3.96
C ALA A 28 -11.71 19.29 4.67
N ARG A 29 -11.43 18.61 5.80
CA ARG A 29 -10.19 18.80 6.56
C ARG A 29 -8.95 18.38 5.76
N ALA A 30 -9.01 17.23 5.08
CA ALA A 30 -7.90 16.75 4.25
C ALA A 30 -7.64 17.70 3.06
N ARG A 31 -8.70 18.21 2.42
CA ARG A 31 -8.55 19.23 1.37
C ARG A 31 -7.85 20.48 1.86
N SER A 32 -8.28 21.01 3.02
CA SER A 32 -7.63 22.19 3.61
C SER A 32 -6.18 21.92 4.01
N LEU A 33 -5.88 20.70 4.48
CA LEU A 33 -4.53 20.31 4.90
C LEU A 33 -3.53 20.29 3.72
N PHE A 34 -4.00 19.87 2.55
CA PHE A 34 -3.18 19.74 1.34
C PHE A 34 -3.44 20.85 0.32
N ASP A 35 -4.13 21.93 0.73
CA ASP A 35 -4.30 23.12 -0.10
C ASP A 35 -2.94 23.75 -0.36
N GLY A 36 -2.63 24.02 -1.63
CA GLY A 36 -1.32 24.52 -2.04
C GLY A 36 -0.28 23.46 -2.45
N TYR A 37 -0.56 22.17 -2.26
CA TYR A 37 0.29 21.10 -2.82
C TYR A 37 -0.25 20.66 -4.19
N GLU A 38 0.33 21.18 -5.27
CA GLU A 38 -0.15 20.96 -6.65
C GLU A 38 -0.17 19.49 -7.08
N ASN A 39 0.75 18.69 -6.52
CA ASN A 39 0.87 17.26 -6.80
C ASN A 39 0.01 16.36 -5.89
N VAL A 40 -0.76 16.93 -4.95
CA VAL A 40 -1.66 16.18 -4.06
C VAL A 40 -3.11 16.34 -4.49
N THR A 41 -3.80 15.23 -4.67
CA THR A 41 -5.24 15.21 -4.96
C THR A 41 -5.97 14.47 -3.84
N VAL A 42 -6.89 15.15 -3.18
CA VAL A 42 -7.77 14.52 -2.15
C VAL A 42 -9.04 14.01 -2.82
N ILE A 43 -9.40 12.77 -2.55
CA ILE A 43 -10.61 12.12 -3.07
C ILE A 43 -11.44 11.49 -1.94
N LEU A 44 -12.73 11.30 -2.19
CA LEU A 44 -13.57 10.46 -1.33
C LEU A 44 -13.24 8.98 -1.58
N GLY A 45 -12.97 8.26 -0.51
CA GLY A 45 -12.81 6.82 -0.51
C GLY A 45 -14.13 6.08 -0.77
N GLY A 46 -14.05 4.75 -0.81
CA GLY A 46 -15.21 3.87 -0.90
C GLY A 46 -15.73 3.45 0.48
N SER A 47 -16.70 2.53 0.48
CA SER A 47 -17.28 1.94 1.70
C SER A 47 -16.33 0.99 2.40
N THR A 48 -15.37 0.42 1.67
CA THR A 48 -14.33 -0.47 2.17
C THR A 48 -12.94 0.03 1.77
N ARG A 49 -11.88 -0.53 2.38
CA ARG A 49 -10.50 -0.29 1.94
C ARG A 49 -10.32 -0.67 0.46
N THR A 50 -10.84 -1.82 0.08
CA THR A 50 -10.80 -2.33 -1.31
C THR A 50 -11.45 -1.34 -2.29
N ASP A 51 -12.64 -0.82 -1.97
CA ASP A 51 -13.33 0.16 -2.82
C ASP A 51 -12.57 1.49 -2.87
N THR A 52 -11.97 1.88 -1.76
CA THR A 52 -11.14 3.09 -1.69
C THR A 52 -9.94 3.00 -2.62
N VAL A 53 -9.22 1.88 -2.60
CA VAL A 53 -8.07 1.66 -3.49
C VAL A 53 -8.52 1.58 -4.95
N LYS A 54 -9.64 0.91 -5.28
CA LYS A 54 -10.20 0.90 -6.64
C LYS A 54 -10.42 2.31 -7.17
N ARG A 55 -11.10 3.17 -6.40
CA ARG A 55 -11.36 4.57 -6.78
C ARG A 55 -10.08 5.39 -6.97
N ALA A 56 -9.07 5.16 -6.14
CA ALA A 56 -7.79 5.82 -6.28
C ALA A 56 -7.06 5.37 -7.55
N LEU A 57 -7.04 4.06 -7.82
CA LEU A 57 -6.39 3.48 -9.01
C LEU A 57 -6.97 3.97 -10.33
N GLU A 58 -8.26 4.33 -10.39
CA GLU A 58 -8.88 4.93 -11.59
C GLU A 58 -8.20 6.25 -12.00
N ARG A 59 -7.54 6.93 -11.06
CA ARG A 59 -6.87 8.22 -11.26
C ARG A 59 -5.36 8.11 -11.47
N VAL A 60 -4.82 6.89 -11.41
CA VAL A 60 -3.40 6.62 -11.60
C VAL A 60 -3.14 6.33 -13.07
N THR A 61 -2.21 7.09 -13.67
CA THR A 61 -1.76 6.91 -15.07
C THR A 61 -0.29 6.53 -15.16
N ALA A 62 0.46 6.68 -14.07
CA ALA A 62 1.87 6.33 -14.01
C ALA A 62 2.10 4.82 -14.16
N GLU A 63 3.28 4.43 -14.64
CA GLU A 63 3.68 3.03 -14.83
C GLU A 63 3.65 2.23 -13.53
N PHE A 64 4.07 2.85 -12.43
CA PHE A 64 4.08 2.24 -11.10
C PHE A 64 3.19 3.01 -10.14
N VAL A 65 2.68 2.30 -9.16
CA VAL A 65 1.90 2.86 -8.04
C VAL A 65 2.42 2.31 -6.72
N LEU A 66 2.53 3.21 -5.74
CA LEU A 66 2.78 2.86 -4.34
C LEU A 66 1.51 3.07 -3.54
N ILE A 67 1.10 2.06 -2.79
CA ILE A 67 -0.07 2.15 -1.89
C ILE A 67 0.42 2.18 -0.44
N HIS A 68 0.04 3.23 0.27
CA HIS A 68 0.47 3.47 1.64
C HIS A 68 -0.71 3.72 2.57
N ASP A 69 -0.63 3.10 3.76
CA ASP A 69 -1.65 3.29 4.80
C ASP A 69 -1.46 4.66 5.48
N GLY A 70 -2.46 5.53 5.40
CA GLY A 70 -2.44 6.85 6.02
C GLY A 70 -2.31 6.86 7.56
N ALA A 71 -2.40 5.70 8.19
CA ALA A 71 -2.16 5.49 9.62
C ALA A 71 -0.70 5.15 9.97
N ARG A 72 0.21 5.14 9.00
CA ARG A 72 1.65 4.85 9.18
C ARG A 72 2.51 6.08 8.92
N PRO A 73 2.65 7.00 9.91
CA PRO A 73 3.27 8.31 9.69
C PRO A 73 4.81 8.31 9.65
N TYR A 74 5.45 7.16 9.89
CA TYR A 74 6.91 7.08 10.06
C TYR A 74 7.58 6.16 9.03
N VAL A 75 7.14 6.23 7.77
CA VAL A 75 7.86 5.53 6.70
C VAL A 75 9.20 6.24 6.43
N SER A 76 10.28 5.48 6.34
CA SER A 76 11.60 6.03 6.03
C SER A 76 11.81 6.16 4.52
N ASP A 77 12.64 7.13 4.13
CA ASP A 77 13.04 7.33 2.73
C ASP A 77 13.68 6.06 2.14
N ASN A 78 14.41 5.29 2.96
CA ASN A 78 15.01 4.04 2.53
C ASN A 78 13.97 2.99 2.10
N VAL A 79 12.87 2.86 2.84
CA VAL A 79 11.79 1.93 2.48
C VAL A 79 11.14 2.35 1.17
N ILE A 80 10.83 3.64 0.99
CA ILE A 80 10.27 4.17 -0.27
C ILE A 80 11.23 3.89 -1.42
N LYS A 81 12.52 4.21 -1.25
CA LYS A 81 13.55 4.00 -2.25
C LYS A 81 13.69 2.52 -2.63
N ASN A 82 13.80 1.63 -1.64
CA ASN A 82 13.95 0.20 -1.87
C ASN A 82 12.77 -0.39 -2.65
N VAL A 83 11.54 0.06 -2.36
CA VAL A 83 10.35 -0.35 -3.11
C VAL A 83 10.41 0.12 -4.55
N LEU A 84 10.76 1.39 -4.80
CA LEU A 84 10.89 1.95 -6.15
C LEU A 84 12.02 1.27 -6.94
N ASP A 85 13.17 1.07 -6.33
CA ASP A 85 14.31 0.42 -6.97
C ASP A 85 13.97 -1.04 -7.38
N ALA A 86 13.25 -1.76 -6.52
CA ALA A 86 12.83 -3.14 -6.81
C ALA A 86 11.87 -3.22 -8.02
N LEU A 87 11.01 -2.23 -8.22
CA LEU A 87 10.05 -2.21 -9.33
C LEU A 87 10.71 -2.12 -10.72
N ASN A 88 12.00 -1.78 -10.79
CA ASN A 88 12.73 -1.87 -12.05
C ASN A 88 12.89 -3.33 -12.53
N ASP A 89 12.91 -4.29 -11.60
CA ASP A 89 13.16 -5.71 -11.91
C ASP A 89 11.92 -6.59 -11.75
N VAL A 90 10.96 -6.16 -10.90
CA VAL A 90 9.79 -6.95 -10.54
C VAL A 90 8.49 -6.15 -10.72
N ASP A 91 7.37 -6.85 -10.75
CA ASP A 91 6.05 -6.24 -10.95
C ASP A 91 5.36 -5.85 -9.62
N ALA A 92 5.84 -6.41 -8.51
CA ALA A 92 5.37 -6.08 -7.16
C ALA A 92 6.52 -6.11 -6.15
N ALA A 93 6.57 -5.13 -5.26
CA ALA A 93 7.56 -4.99 -4.20
C ALA A 93 6.86 -4.74 -2.85
N ILE A 94 7.07 -5.64 -1.90
CA ILE A 94 6.31 -5.72 -0.66
C ILE A 94 7.26 -5.65 0.53
N PRO A 95 7.31 -4.52 1.25
CA PRO A 95 8.14 -4.41 2.45
C PRO A 95 7.55 -5.22 3.59
N VAL A 96 8.40 -5.88 4.35
CA VAL A 96 8.03 -6.69 5.49
C VAL A 96 9.00 -6.48 6.65
N ILE A 97 8.56 -6.78 7.87
CA ILE A 97 9.43 -6.85 9.05
C ILE A 97 9.25 -8.18 9.77
N LYS A 98 10.27 -8.61 10.47
CA LYS A 98 10.24 -9.83 11.30
C LYS A 98 9.20 -9.71 12.42
N LEU A 99 8.73 -10.85 12.87
CA LEU A 99 7.90 -10.95 14.07
C LEU A 99 8.79 -11.13 15.30
N ASP A 100 8.61 -10.27 16.28
CA ASP A 100 9.30 -10.38 17.58
C ASP A 100 8.49 -11.25 18.56
N ASP A 101 7.16 -11.22 18.43
CA ASP A 101 6.24 -11.95 19.30
C ASP A 101 6.14 -13.44 18.92
N SER A 102 5.82 -14.27 19.92
CA SER A 102 5.39 -15.65 19.69
C SER A 102 4.00 -15.68 19.08
N ILE A 103 3.79 -16.48 18.05
CA ILE A 103 2.49 -16.64 17.40
C ILE A 103 1.94 -18.04 17.57
N ALA A 104 0.62 -18.15 17.57
CA ALA A 104 -0.06 -19.44 17.64
C ALA A 104 -1.28 -19.47 16.70
N ASN A 105 -1.51 -20.62 16.10
CA ASN A 105 -2.78 -20.91 15.45
C ASN A 105 -3.78 -21.39 16.50
N VAL A 106 -4.93 -20.70 16.59
CA VAL A 106 -5.97 -20.99 17.59
C VAL A 106 -7.27 -21.56 16.99
N LYS A 107 -7.30 -21.78 15.68
CA LYS A 107 -8.51 -22.23 14.97
C LYS A 107 -9.03 -23.57 15.49
N ASN A 108 -8.13 -24.49 15.82
CA ASN A 108 -8.43 -25.84 16.30
C ASN A 108 -7.69 -26.16 17.63
N GLY A 109 -7.73 -25.22 18.58
CA GLY A 109 -6.95 -25.24 19.79
C GLY A 109 -5.61 -24.52 19.65
N TYR A 110 -4.90 -24.34 20.79
CA TYR A 110 -3.60 -23.66 20.79
C TYR A 110 -2.52 -24.53 20.13
N ARG A 111 -1.89 -23.99 19.09
CA ARG A 111 -0.71 -24.60 18.46
C ARG A 111 0.32 -23.50 18.19
N ALA A 112 1.49 -23.61 18.79
CA ALA A 112 2.61 -22.71 18.49
C ALA A 112 2.96 -22.80 17.00
N ALA A 113 3.19 -21.65 16.37
CA ALA A 113 3.71 -21.56 15.01
C ALA A 113 5.16 -21.05 15.05
N ASP A 114 5.97 -21.51 14.11
CA ASP A 114 7.31 -20.96 13.98
C ASP A 114 7.20 -19.54 13.41
N ARG A 115 7.59 -18.54 14.20
CA ARG A 115 7.52 -17.13 13.79
C ARG A 115 8.45 -16.80 12.61
N GLU A 116 9.49 -17.61 12.39
CA GLU A 116 10.42 -17.39 11.28
C GLU A 116 9.76 -17.64 9.91
N ASP A 117 8.65 -18.37 9.87
CA ASP A 117 7.85 -18.57 8.65
C ASP A 117 6.94 -17.37 8.31
N PHE A 118 6.86 -16.36 9.20
CA PHE A 118 5.92 -15.26 9.08
C PHE A 118 6.64 -13.91 9.06
N ARG A 119 5.98 -12.94 8.43
CA ARG A 119 6.41 -11.54 8.42
C ARG A 119 5.22 -10.62 8.62
N ARG A 120 5.44 -9.47 9.22
CA ARG A 120 4.44 -8.39 9.25
C ARG A 120 4.59 -7.57 7.97
N VAL A 121 3.55 -7.58 7.15
CA VAL A 121 3.51 -6.79 5.92
C VAL A 121 3.44 -5.30 6.26
N GLN A 122 4.26 -4.53 5.58
CA GLN A 122 4.37 -3.08 5.74
C GLN A 122 3.87 -2.35 4.49
N THR A 123 3.88 -1.02 4.54
CA THR A 123 3.61 -0.13 3.41
C THR A 123 4.66 0.98 3.37
N PRO A 124 4.96 1.55 2.17
CA PRO A 124 4.22 1.42 0.91
C PRO A 124 4.47 0.09 0.22
N GLN A 125 3.41 -0.50 -0.33
CA GLN A 125 3.52 -1.61 -1.27
C GLN A 125 3.56 -1.05 -2.69
N GLY A 126 4.54 -1.49 -3.49
CA GLY A 126 4.73 -1.01 -4.85
C GLY A 126 4.28 -2.03 -5.90
N PHE A 127 3.67 -1.54 -6.98
CA PHE A 127 3.15 -2.40 -8.05
C PHE A 127 3.27 -1.76 -9.41
N ARG A 128 3.38 -2.59 -10.46
CA ARG A 128 3.08 -2.18 -11.81
C ARG A 128 1.57 -1.88 -11.92
N THR A 129 1.23 -0.63 -12.23
CA THR A 129 -0.13 -0.09 -12.14
C THR A 129 -1.17 -0.93 -12.88
N GLU A 130 -0.92 -1.26 -14.14
CA GLU A 130 -1.91 -1.99 -14.96
C GLU A 130 -2.16 -3.41 -14.45
N LYS A 131 -1.14 -4.06 -13.87
CA LYS A 131 -1.31 -5.37 -13.25
C LYS A 131 -2.17 -5.29 -11.99
N LEU A 132 -1.92 -4.31 -11.13
CA LEU A 132 -2.72 -4.11 -9.94
C LEU A 132 -4.17 -3.76 -10.28
N LYS A 133 -4.42 -2.85 -11.24
CA LYS A 133 -5.76 -2.54 -11.73
C LYS A 133 -6.49 -3.79 -12.23
N THR A 134 -5.81 -4.63 -13.00
CA THR A 134 -6.37 -5.89 -13.52
C THR A 134 -6.75 -6.83 -12.38
N ALA A 135 -5.91 -6.97 -11.35
CA ALA A 135 -6.22 -7.78 -10.17
C ALA A 135 -7.44 -7.23 -9.44
N TYR A 136 -7.48 -5.93 -9.17
CA TYR A 136 -8.62 -5.27 -8.53
C TYR A 136 -9.93 -5.38 -9.31
N ALA A 137 -9.89 -5.43 -10.64
CA ALA A 137 -11.08 -5.60 -11.47
C ALA A 137 -11.71 -7.00 -11.35
N ARG A 138 -10.94 -8.02 -10.94
CA ARG A 138 -11.37 -9.42 -10.88
C ARG A 138 -11.79 -9.91 -9.50
N ILE A 139 -11.47 -9.17 -8.44
CA ILE A 139 -11.87 -9.58 -7.09
C ILE A 139 -13.32 -9.20 -6.79
N SER A 140 -14.01 -10.08 -6.08
CA SER A 140 -15.37 -9.88 -5.58
C SER A 140 -15.46 -9.74 -4.04
N SER A 141 -14.34 -9.92 -3.32
CA SER A 141 -14.26 -9.84 -1.87
C SER A 141 -13.31 -8.75 -1.40
N SER A 142 -13.42 -8.35 -0.13
CA SER A 142 -12.48 -7.43 0.49
C SER A 142 -11.20 -8.13 0.92
N PHE A 143 -10.09 -7.42 0.80
CA PHE A 143 -8.76 -7.86 1.22
C PHE A 143 -8.17 -6.87 2.22
N THR A 144 -7.27 -7.36 3.05
CA THR A 144 -6.62 -6.55 4.08
C THR A 144 -5.43 -5.76 3.56
N ASP A 145 -4.81 -6.22 2.46
CA ASP A 145 -3.68 -5.56 1.82
C ASP A 145 -3.68 -5.75 0.30
N ASP A 146 -2.86 -4.99 -0.40
CA ASP A 146 -2.85 -4.93 -1.87
C ASP A 146 -2.01 -6.07 -2.48
N ALA A 147 -1.01 -6.55 -1.74
CA ALA A 147 -0.24 -7.73 -2.14
C ALA A 147 -1.13 -8.97 -2.24
N SER A 148 -2.02 -9.18 -1.27
CA SER A 148 -2.99 -10.28 -1.33
C SER A 148 -3.91 -10.19 -2.53
N VAL A 149 -4.35 -8.98 -2.92
CA VAL A 149 -5.14 -8.78 -4.14
C VAL A 149 -4.32 -9.14 -5.38
N TYR A 150 -3.10 -8.61 -5.47
CA TYR A 150 -2.20 -8.84 -6.60
C TYR A 150 -1.93 -10.35 -6.81
N LEU A 151 -1.63 -11.07 -5.73
CA LEU A 151 -1.29 -12.49 -5.74
C LEU A 151 -2.47 -13.41 -6.10
N THR A 152 -3.73 -12.95 -6.02
CA THR A 152 -4.88 -13.74 -6.52
C THR A 152 -4.82 -14.02 -8.01
N LEU A 153 -4.12 -13.17 -8.77
CA LEU A 153 -4.03 -13.28 -10.23
C LEU A 153 -2.61 -13.57 -10.73
N TYR A 154 -1.60 -13.18 -9.96
CA TYR A 154 -0.20 -13.20 -10.38
C TYR A 154 0.69 -13.96 -9.37
N ASP A 155 0.23 -15.14 -8.93
CA ASP A 155 0.95 -15.97 -7.94
C ASP A 155 2.35 -16.38 -8.45
N ASP A 156 2.48 -16.69 -9.75
CA ASP A 156 3.75 -17.01 -10.42
C ASP A 156 4.53 -15.78 -10.89
N ALA A 157 4.03 -14.57 -10.61
CA ALA A 157 4.63 -13.35 -11.12
C ALA A 157 5.88 -12.94 -10.36
N LYS A 158 6.70 -12.14 -11.03
CA LYS A 158 7.87 -11.51 -10.42
C LYS A 158 7.43 -10.57 -9.29
N HIS A 159 7.54 -11.01 -8.06
CA HIS A 159 7.40 -10.18 -6.89
C HIS A 159 8.63 -10.30 -5.99
N ARG A 160 8.88 -9.29 -5.16
CA ARG A 160 10.00 -9.26 -4.22
C ARG A 160 9.51 -8.85 -2.84
N ILE A 161 9.87 -9.65 -1.85
CA ILE A 161 9.73 -9.31 -0.43
C ILE A 161 11.00 -8.56 -0.01
N LEU A 162 10.83 -7.41 0.64
CA LEU A 162 11.91 -6.52 1.05
C LEU A 162 11.94 -6.42 2.57
N ASP A 163 13.08 -6.66 3.19
CA ASP A 163 13.26 -6.34 4.61
C ASP A 163 13.26 -4.82 4.80
N ALA A 164 12.38 -4.31 5.70
CA ALA A 164 12.11 -2.90 5.93
C ALA A 164 12.60 -2.44 7.31
#